data_c4b01ca7015b33199a387a981a270af7
#
_entry.id   c4b01ca7015b33199a387a981a270af7
#
_cell.length_a   1.000
_cell.length_b   1.000
_cell.length_c   1.000
_cell.angle_alpha   90.00
_cell.angle_beta   90.00
_cell.angle_gamma   90.00
#
_symmetry.space_group_name_H-M   'P 1'
#
loop_
_entity.id
_entity.type
_entity.pdbx_description
1 polymer ?
#
loop_
_entity_poly.entity_id
_entity_poly.type
_entity_poly.pdbx_seq_one_letter_code
_entity_poly.pdbx_strand_id
1 'polypeptide(L)'
;MSEPSSLLARIDRLESLDAIRQLVAKYALALDMRDSDAWVNLFPEDVEVGGGQRGRAALRDWFDATMSRQFDGTAHHVGNHIIEFENPDQAQGIVYSKNEHETGAEWVIMQMLYFDRYERINERWYFRKRLPLYWYATDLNKPPIGSRKIRWPGHPPAEGSFHDLFPSWREFWQRGGQPSSAPVAAPAPLEKFIETMRKGQPLPRPRVRV
;
A
#
# COMPACT_ATOMS: atom_id res chain seq x y z
N MET A 1 24.60 20.34 -14.16
CA MET A 1 25.46 19.23 -13.69
C MET A 1 25.33 19.21 -12.18
N SER A 2 24.72 18.16 -11.61
CA SER A 2 24.63 18.00 -10.15
C SER A 2 26.03 17.71 -9.60
N GLU A 3 26.43 18.41 -8.54
CA GLU A 3 27.67 18.10 -7.83
C GLU A 3 27.71 16.61 -7.44
N PRO A 4 28.86 15.95 -7.52
CA PRO A 4 28.98 14.58 -7.07
C PRO A 4 28.67 14.54 -5.57
N SER A 5 27.62 13.83 -5.19
CA SER A 5 27.27 13.61 -3.78
C SER A 5 28.48 13.03 -3.05
N SER A 6 28.79 13.53 -1.85
CA SER A 6 29.88 13.00 -1.03
C SER A 6 29.68 11.50 -0.77
N LEU A 7 30.77 10.78 -0.50
CA LEU A 7 30.69 9.34 -0.16
C LEU A 7 29.74 9.09 1.01
N LEU A 8 29.77 9.95 2.03
CA LEU A 8 28.87 9.88 3.19
C LEU A 8 27.41 10.02 2.78
N ALA A 9 27.06 10.96 1.91
CA ALA A 9 25.69 11.12 1.42
C ALA A 9 25.23 9.92 0.60
N ARG A 10 26.11 9.24 -0.13
CA ARG A 10 25.79 8.00 -0.85
C ARG A 10 25.56 6.83 0.10
N ILE A 11 26.34 6.73 1.17
CA ILE A 11 26.18 5.71 2.21
C ILE A 11 24.86 5.95 2.93
N ASP A 12 24.58 7.15 3.43
CA ASP A 12 23.32 7.50 4.09
C ASP A 12 22.11 7.14 3.23
N ARG A 13 22.18 7.40 1.92
CA ARG A 13 21.13 7.02 0.98
C ARG A 13 20.97 5.51 0.86
N LEU A 14 22.05 4.74 0.85
CA LEU A 14 21.98 3.27 0.76
C LEU A 14 21.42 2.66 2.06
N GLU A 15 21.85 3.16 3.21
CA GLU A 15 21.32 2.77 4.52
C GLU A 15 19.82 3.10 4.64
N SER A 16 19.41 4.29 4.20
CA SER A 16 18.02 4.69 4.15
C SER A 16 17.16 3.81 3.24
N LEU A 17 17.68 3.42 2.05
CA LEU A 17 17.01 2.49 1.15
C LEU A 17 16.79 1.12 1.80
N ASP A 18 17.80 0.60 2.50
CA ASP A 18 17.68 -0.68 3.20
C ASP A 18 16.72 -0.57 4.39
N ALA A 19 16.83 0.49 5.18
CA ALA A 19 15.95 0.73 6.31
C ALA A 19 14.46 0.80 5.90
N ILE A 20 14.14 1.46 4.79
CA ILE A 20 12.78 1.52 4.25
C ILE A 20 12.31 0.14 3.75
N ARG A 21 13.18 -0.64 3.09
CA ARG A 21 12.85 -2.02 2.69
C ARG A 21 12.58 -2.91 3.89
N GLN A 22 13.40 -2.82 4.93
CA GLN A 22 13.20 -3.54 6.20
C GLN A 22 11.91 -3.10 6.90
N LEU A 23 11.57 -1.81 6.85
CA LEU A 23 10.33 -1.30 7.42
C LEU A 23 9.10 -1.98 6.78
N VAL A 24 9.10 -2.11 5.45
CA VAL A 24 8.01 -2.80 4.71
C VAL A 24 7.95 -4.29 5.05
N ALA A 25 9.08 -4.97 5.13
CA ALA A 25 9.13 -6.38 5.51
C ALA A 25 8.65 -6.61 6.96
N LYS A 26 9.06 -5.75 7.89
CA LYS A 26 8.62 -5.79 9.29
C LYS A 26 7.12 -5.54 9.44
N TYR A 27 6.56 -4.68 8.61
CA TYR A 27 5.10 -4.45 8.56
C TYR A 27 4.34 -5.73 8.27
N ALA A 28 4.73 -6.44 7.22
CA ALA A 28 4.14 -7.71 6.83
C ALA A 28 4.23 -8.75 7.95
N LEU A 29 5.44 -8.94 8.49
CA LEU A 29 5.68 -9.93 9.53
C LEU A 29 4.90 -9.62 10.82
N ALA A 30 4.93 -8.38 11.31
CA ALA A 30 4.23 -7.98 12.53
C ALA A 30 2.70 -8.15 12.39
N LEU A 31 2.16 -7.88 11.20
CA LEU A 31 0.75 -8.08 10.89
C LEU A 31 0.38 -9.58 10.92
N ASP A 32 1.17 -10.42 10.27
CA ASP A 32 0.92 -11.87 10.20
C ASP A 32 1.09 -12.55 11.56
N MET A 33 1.98 -12.06 12.39
CA MET A 33 2.19 -12.52 13.78
C MET A 33 1.16 -11.95 14.77
N ARG A 34 0.29 -11.03 14.36
CA ARG A 34 -0.60 -10.28 15.29
C ARG A 34 0.16 -9.52 16.37
N ASP A 35 1.39 -9.13 16.08
CA ASP A 35 2.20 -8.31 16.98
C ASP A 35 1.84 -6.83 16.80
N SER A 36 0.76 -6.41 17.46
CA SER A 36 0.27 -5.04 17.40
C SER A 36 1.27 -4.02 17.95
N ASP A 37 2.06 -4.40 18.96
CA ASP A 37 3.12 -3.56 19.51
C ASP A 37 4.22 -3.29 18.48
N ALA A 38 4.74 -4.32 17.85
CA ALA A 38 5.74 -4.18 16.80
C ALA A 38 5.17 -3.39 15.62
N TRP A 39 3.92 -3.68 15.24
CA TRP A 39 3.29 -3.06 14.08
C TRP A 39 3.06 -1.55 14.26
N VAL A 40 2.50 -1.08 15.39
CA VAL A 40 2.26 0.35 15.63
C VAL A 40 3.57 1.14 15.75
N ASN A 41 4.65 0.50 16.18
CA ASN A 41 5.96 1.11 16.28
C ASN A 41 6.66 1.35 14.92
N LEU A 42 6.08 0.88 13.83
CA LEU A 42 6.51 1.22 12.47
C LEU A 42 5.98 2.57 11.99
N PHE A 43 5.12 3.20 12.76
CA PHE A 43 4.54 4.52 12.50
C PHE A 43 5.03 5.53 13.53
N PRO A 44 5.07 6.84 13.21
CA PRO A 44 5.45 7.86 14.18
C PRO A 44 4.41 8.00 15.29
N GLU A 45 4.78 8.64 16.39
CA GLU A 45 3.90 8.79 17.55
C GLU A 45 2.62 9.57 17.25
N ASP A 46 2.69 10.53 16.32
CA ASP A 46 1.59 11.40 15.91
C ASP A 46 0.84 10.88 14.67
N VAL A 47 0.95 9.60 14.34
CA VAL A 47 0.30 9.01 13.15
C VAL A 47 -1.19 9.31 13.08
N GLU A 48 -1.68 9.63 11.90
CA GLU A 48 -3.11 9.82 11.64
C GLU A 48 -3.78 8.49 11.27
N VAL A 49 -4.84 8.14 12.00
CA VAL A 49 -5.52 6.83 11.85
C VAL A 49 -6.79 6.92 10.98
N GLY A 50 -7.36 8.06 10.82
CA GLY A 50 -8.65 8.26 10.15
C GLY A 50 -9.73 8.72 11.13
N GLY A 51 -10.85 9.25 10.61
CA GLY A 51 -11.92 9.77 11.46
C GLY A 51 -11.49 10.86 12.45
N GLY A 52 -10.35 11.52 12.21
CA GLY A 52 -9.78 12.51 13.11
C GLY A 52 -8.95 11.93 14.27
N GLN A 53 -8.85 10.62 14.39
CA GLN A 53 -8.04 9.96 15.42
C GLN A 53 -6.55 10.02 15.08
N ARG A 54 -5.71 10.07 16.12
CA ARG A 54 -4.24 10.16 15.99
C ARG A 54 -3.54 9.34 17.08
N GLY A 55 -2.30 8.98 16.76
CA GLY A 55 -1.39 8.34 17.70
C GLY A 55 -1.44 6.82 17.65
N ARG A 56 -0.36 6.23 18.18
CA ARG A 56 -0.16 4.77 18.17
C ARG A 56 -1.23 4.01 18.98
N ALA A 57 -1.79 4.59 20.02
CA ALA A 57 -2.87 3.96 20.78
C ALA A 57 -4.12 3.77 19.91
N ALA A 58 -4.59 4.83 19.24
CA ALA A 58 -5.71 4.76 18.32
C ALA A 58 -5.42 3.82 17.13
N LEU A 59 -4.17 3.80 16.66
CA LEU A 59 -3.75 2.89 15.59
C LEU A 59 -3.80 1.42 16.05
N ARG A 60 -3.42 1.13 17.29
CA ARG A 60 -3.54 -0.20 17.88
C ARG A 60 -4.99 -0.64 17.98
N ASP A 61 -5.86 0.20 18.52
CA ASP A 61 -7.29 -0.11 18.65
C ASP A 61 -7.90 -0.45 17.29
N TRP A 62 -7.52 0.33 16.26
CA TRP A 62 -7.93 0.05 14.88
C TRP A 62 -7.39 -1.29 14.37
N PHE A 63 -6.11 -1.59 14.63
CA PHE A 63 -5.47 -2.86 14.22
C PHE A 63 -6.17 -4.05 14.86
N ASP A 64 -6.30 -4.05 16.17
CA ASP A 64 -6.89 -5.15 16.94
C ASP A 64 -8.35 -5.38 16.52
N ALA A 65 -9.13 -4.31 16.37
CA ALA A 65 -10.51 -4.40 15.92
C ALA A 65 -10.64 -4.93 14.47
N THR A 66 -9.72 -4.55 13.58
CA THR A 66 -9.74 -4.98 12.18
C THR A 66 -9.31 -6.43 12.05
N MET A 67 -8.18 -6.79 12.68
CA MET A 67 -7.60 -8.12 12.55
C MET A 67 -8.47 -9.20 13.20
N SER A 68 -9.03 -8.92 14.39
CA SER A 68 -9.87 -9.88 15.10
C SER A 68 -11.23 -10.13 14.45
N ARG A 69 -11.73 -9.19 13.64
CA ARG A 69 -13.07 -9.31 13.02
C ARG A 69 -13.06 -9.89 11.62
N GLN A 70 -11.94 -9.78 10.91
CA GLN A 70 -11.92 -10.07 9.49
C GLN A 70 -11.08 -11.29 9.13
N PHE A 71 -10.10 -11.66 9.96
CA PHE A 71 -9.09 -12.64 9.56
C PHE A 71 -8.76 -13.64 10.65
N ASP A 72 -8.92 -14.92 10.34
CA ASP A 72 -8.41 -16.01 11.19
C ASP A 72 -6.90 -16.18 11.01
N GLY A 73 -6.43 -16.07 9.77
CA GLY A 73 -5.02 -16.12 9.41
C GLY A 73 -4.67 -15.17 8.26
N THR A 74 -3.41 -14.72 8.21
CA THR A 74 -2.91 -13.90 7.10
C THR A 74 -1.47 -14.24 6.77
N ALA A 75 -1.11 -14.13 5.48
CA ALA A 75 0.27 -14.22 5.01
C ALA A 75 0.51 -13.14 3.95
N HIS A 76 1.46 -12.24 4.21
CA HIS A 76 1.78 -11.13 3.32
C HIS A 76 3.08 -11.41 2.56
N HIS A 77 2.96 -11.55 1.25
CA HIS A 77 4.11 -11.66 0.35
C HIS A 77 4.41 -10.29 -0.26
N VAL A 78 5.38 -9.60 0.33
CA VAL A 78 5.88 -8.32 -0.19
C VAL A 78 6.76 -8.58 -1.41
N GLY A 79 6.43 -7.91 -2.50
CA GLY A 79 7.11 -8.04 -3.78
C GLY A 79 7.97 -6.82 -4.14
N ASN A 80 7.85 -6.37 -5.39
CA ASN A 80 8.64 -5.28 -5.92
C ASN A 80 8.41 -3.99 -5.14
N HIS A 81 9.52 -3.27 -4.85
CA HIS A 81 9.48 -2.03 -4.10
C HIS A 81 10.32 -0.95 -4.81
N ILE A 82 9.68 0.12 -5.21
CA ILE A 82 10.31 1.32 -5.77
C ILE A 82 10.28 2.39 -4.69
N ILE A 83 11.41 3.06 -4.46
CA ILE A 83 11.56 4.12 -3.45
C ILE A 83 12.16 5.35 -4.13
N GLU A 84 11.53 6.50 -3.93
CA GLU A 84 12.00 7.81 -4.39
C GLU A 84 12.12 8.75 -3.20
N PHE A 85 13.29 9.35 -3.03
CA PHE A 85 13.52 10.37 -2.00
C PHE A 85 13.07 11.75 -2.50
N GLU A 86 12.27 12.42 -1.69
CA GLU A 86 11.90 13.82 -1.90
C GLU A 86 13.00 14.75 -1.34
N ASN A 87 13.58 14.35 -0.21
CA ASN A 87 14.70 14.98 0.49
C ASN A 87 15.38 13.93 1.41
N PRO A 88 16.42 14.27 2.18
CA PRO A 88 17.09 13.29 3.06
C PRO A 88 16.19 12.59 4.07
N ASP A 89 15.11 13.24 4.51
CA ASP A 89 14.25 12.75 5.59
C ASP A 89 12.84 12.36 5.13
N GLN A 90 12.54 12.46 3.84
CA GLN A 90 11.25 12.13 3.26
C GLN A 90 11.41 11.31 1.99
N ALA A 91 10.65 10.23 1.90
CA ALA A 91 10.60 9.39 0.72
C ALA A 91 9.16 8.93 0.45
N GLN A 92 8.92 8.54 -0.79
CA GLN A 92 7.70 7.87 -1.20
C GLN A 92 8.04 6.54 -1.85
N GLY A 93 7.10 5.60 -1.85
CA GLY A 93 7.33 4.31 -2.49
C GLY A 93 6.07 3.65 -3.00
N ILE A 94 6.29 2.70 -3.88
CA ILE A 94 5.27 1.78 -4.35
C ILE A 94 5.72 0.36 -4.04
N VAL A 95 4.85 -0.39 -3.36
CA VAL A 95 5.10 -1.77 -2.97
C VAL A 95 4.03 -2.68 -3.55
N TYR A 96 4.43 -3.68 -4.32
CA TYR A 96 3.53 -4.78 -4.68
C TYR A 96 3.41 -5.76 -3.52
N SER A 97 2.19 -6.23 -3.24
CA SER A 97 1.95 -7.24 -2.23
C SER A 97 0.88 -8.22 -2.69
N LYS A 98 1.16 -9.51 -2.54
CA LYS A 98 0.17 -10.58 -2.70
C LYS A 98 -0.09 -11.15 -1.33
N ASN A 99 -1.31 -11.00 -0.86
CA ASN A 99 -1.68 -11.35 0.50
C ASN A 99 -2.70 -12.49 0.49
N GLU A 100 -2.54 -13.41 1.40
CA GLU A 100 -3.45 -14.52 1.59
C GLU A 100 -4.14 -14.38 2.95
N HIS A 101 -5.43 -14.73 2.98
CA HIS A 101 -6.25 -14.54 4.17
C HIS A 101 -7.15 -15.75 4.37
N GLU A 102 -7.12 -16.29 5.56
CA GLU A 102 -8.14 -17.22 6.04
C GLU A 102 -9.24 -16.40 6.71
N THR A 103 -10.50 -16.62 6.30
CA THR A 103 -11.65 -15.92 6.85
C THR A 103 -12.84 -16.86 6.90
N GLY A 104 -13.07 -17.46 8.08
CA GLY A 104 -14.06 -18.52 8.26
C GLY A 104 -13.75 -19.74 7.42
N ALA A 105 -14.63 -20.08 6.47
CA ALA A 105 -14.45 -21.24 5.59
C ALA A 105 -13.82 -20.90 4.23
N GLU A 106 -13.38 -19.68 4.03
CA GLU A 106 -12.87 -19.22 2.75
C GLU A 106 -11.39 -18.83 2.83
N TRP A 107 -10.66 -19.13 1.75
CA TRP A 107 -9.28 -18.70 1.55
C TRP A 107 -9.25 -17.62 0.48
N VAL A 108 -8.96 -16.38 0.87
CA VAL A 108 -8.99 -15.23 -0.03
C VAL A 108 -7.59 -14.76 -0.38
N ILE A 109 -7.29 -14.73 -1.66
CA ILE A 109 -6.05 -14.13 -2.19
C ILE A 109 -6.34 -12.71 -2.64
N MET A 110 -5.49 -11.77 -2.20
CA MET A 110 -5.54 -10.37 -2.62
C MET A 110 -4.26 -9.98 -3.33
N GLN A 111 -4.37 -9.34 -4.48
CA GLN A 111 -3.27 -8.62 -5.10
C GLN A 111 -3.46 -7.14 -4.85
N MET A 112 -2.44 -6.53 -4.27
CA MET A 112 -2.45 -5.15 -3.83
C MET A 112 -1.24 -4.38 -4.31
N LEU A 113 -1.37 -3.08 -4.24
CA LEU A 113 -0.29 -2.14 -4.39
C LEU A 113 -0.41 -1.11 -3.28
N TYR A 114 0.66 -0.90 -2.53
CA TYR A 114 0.70 0.16 -1.52
C TYR A 114 1.37 1.39 -2.09
N PHE A 115 0.76 2.55 -1.89
CA PHE A 115 1.42 3.84 -2.00
C PHE A 115 1.83 4.29 -0.61
N ASP A 116 3.13 4.40 -0.41
CA ASP A 116 3.70 4.73 0.88
C ASP A 116 4.33 6.10 0.88
N ARG A 117 4.21 6.78 2.00
CA ARG A 117 5.05 7.90 2.40
C ARG A 117 5.85 7.51 3.62
N TYR A 118 7.14 7.78 3.54
CA TYR A 118 8.09 7.52 4.61
C TYR A 118 8.65 8.82 5.14
N GLU A 119 8.95 8.84 6.43
CA GLU A 119 9.58 9.97 7.09
C GLU A 119 10.66 9.47 8.05
N ARG A 120 11.81 10.15 8.03
CA ARG A 120 12.89 9.89 8.97
C ARG A 120 12.77 10.86 10.15
N ILE A 121 12.67 10.33 11.36
CA ILE A 121 12.60 11.06 12.62
C ILE A 121 13.66 10.49 13.54
N ASN A 122 14.59 11.32 14.04
CA ASN A 122 15.70 10.88 14.89
C ASN A 122 16.43 9.65 14.29
N GLU A 123 16.86 9.79 13.04
CA GLU A 123 17.61 8.78 12.26
C GLU A 123 16.85 7.46 12.00
N ARG A 124 15.60 7.38 12.35
CA ARG A 124 14.76 6.19 12.13
C ARG A 124 13.66 6.48 11.12
N TRP A 125 13.48 5.57 10.14
CA TRP A 125 12.42 5.62 9.14
C TRP A 125 11.11 5.04 9.67
N TYR A 126 10.00 5.70 9.31
CA TYR A 126 8.62 5.34 9.68
C TYR A 126 7.70 5.42 8.47
N PHE A 127 6.59 4.69 8.50
CA PHE A 127 5.47 4.96 7.62
C PHE A 127 4.74 6.21 8.10
N ARG A 128 4.87 7.32 7.37
CA ARG A 128 4.03 8.48 7.60
C ARG A 128 2.60 8.22 7.09
N LYS A 129 2.46 7.46 5.99
CA LYS A 129 1.17 7.11 5.39
C LYS A 129 1.33 5.85 4.52
N ARG A 130 0.34 4.99 4.57
CA ARG A 130 0.21 3.84 3.65
C ARG A 130 -1.20 3.82 3.07
N LEU A 131 -1.32 3.77 1.73
CA LEU A 131 -2.56 3.67 1.01
C LEU A 131 -2.61 2.34 0.25
N PRO A 132 -3.47 1.39 0.67
CA PRO A 132 -3.66 0.16 -0.09
C PRO A 132 -4.56 0.39 -1.31
N LEU A 133 -4.17 -0.16 -2.44
CA LEU A 133 -4.96 -0.23 -3.66
C LEU A 133 -5.15 -1.69 -4.06
N TYR A 134 -6.37 -2.08 -4.35
CA TYR A 134 -6.73 -3.45 -4.63
C TYR A 134 -6.90 -3.68 -6.12
N TRP A 135 -6.19 -4.67 -6.65
CA TRP A 135 -6.46 -5.16 -8.00
C TRP A 135 -7.57 -6.21 -7.96
N TYR A 136 -7.38 -7.24 -7.13
CA TYR A 136 -8.41 -8.25 -6.88
C TYR A 136 -8.33 -8.77 -5.43
N ALA A 137 -9.47 -9.31 -5.00
CA ALA A 137 -9.61 -10.18 -3.84
C ALA A 137 -10.56 -11.30 -4.25
N THR A 138 -10.15 -12.56 -4.14
CA THR A 138 -10.96 -13.69 -4.61
C THR A 138 -10.57 -14.97 -3.90
N ASP A 139 -11.50 -15.94 -3.83
CA ASP A 139 -11.20 -17.29 -3.44
C ASP A 139 -10.13 -17.92 -4.36
N LEU A 140 -9.24 -18.74 -3.80
CA LEU A 140 -8.12 -19.37 -4.50
C LEU A 140 -8.57 -20.09 -5.80
N ASN A 141 -9.75 -20.69 -5.79
CA ASN A 141 -10.27 -21.49 -6.90
C ASN A 141 -11.15 -20.69 -7.89
N LYS A 142 -11.30 -19.37 -7.67
CA LYS A 142 -12.14 -18.49 -8.51
C LYS A 142 -11.30 -17.42 -9.18
N PRO A 143 -10.86 -17.61 -10.44
CA PRO A 143 -10.07 -16.60 -11.15
C PRO A 143 -10.74 -15.24 -11.15
N PRO A 144 -10.03 -14.15 -10.86
CA PRO A 144 -10.59 -12.80 -10.79
C PRO A 144 -10.74 -12.16 -12.18
N ILE A 145 -11.44 -12.85 -13.09
CA ILE A 145 -11.69 -12.38 -14.46
C ILE A 145 -12.90 -11.42 -14.46
N GLY A 146 -12.88 -10.44 -15.38
CA GLY A 146 -13.92 -9.42 -15.52
C GLY A 146 -13.67 -8.17 -14.67
N SER A 147 -14.66 -7.28 -14.58
CA SER A 147 -14.52 -5.99 -13.88
C SER A 147 -14.64 -6.13 -12.36
N ARG A 148 -15.57 -6.96 -11.89
CA ARG A 148 -15.82 -7.15 -10.45
C ARG A 148 -14.84 -8.14 -9.84
N LYS A 149 -13.64 -7.66 -9.58
CA LYS A 149 -12.51 -8.46 -9.09
C LYS A 149 -12.38 -8.51 -7.57
N ILE A 150 -13.05 -7.61 -6.86
CA ILE A 150 -13.08 -7.61 -5.40
C ILE A 150 -14.27 -8.45 -4.96
N ARG A 151 -14.00 -9.68 -4.52
CA ARG A 151 -14.99 -10.69 -4.13
C ARG A 151 -14.71 -11.12 -2.69
N TRP A 152 -14.95 -10.22 -1.76
CA TRP A 152 -14.75 -10.48 -0.35
C TRP A 152 -15.97 -11.22 0.23
N PRO A 153 -15.79 -12.24 1.09
CA PRO A 153 -16.88 -12.98 1.73
C PRO A 153 -17.86 -12.06 2.44
N GLY A 154 -19.16 -12.32 2.28
CA GLY A 154 -20.20 -11.51 2.89
C GLY A 154 -20.45 -10.13 2.27
N HIS A 155 -19.71 -9.77 1.21
CA HIS A 155 -19.87 -8.49 0.52
C HIS A 155 -20.24 -8.68 -0.96
N PRO A 156 -21.04 -7.78 -1.55
CA PRO A 156 -21.26 -7.77 -2.99
C PRO A 156 -19.93 -7.59 -3.74
N PRO A 157 -19.71 -8.28 -4.87
CA PRO A 157 -18.52 -8.08 -5.68
C PRO A 157 -18.38 -6.63 -6.14
N ALA A 158 -17.19 -6.06 -5.96
CA ALA A 158 -16.84 -4.71 -6.35
C ALA A 158 -15.70 -4.68 -7.37
N GLU A 159 -15.48 -3.53 -7.95
CA GLU A 159 -14.43 -3.32 -8.95
C GLU A 159 -13.08 -3.06 -8.28
N GLY A 160 -12.02 -3.61 -8.87
CA GLY A 160 -10.66 -3.27 -8.50
C GLY A 160 -10.21 -2.00 -9.21
N SER A 161 -9.42 -1.18 -8.54
CA SER A 161 -9.09 0.16 -9.00
C SER A 161 -7.61 0.41 -9.23
N PHE A 162 -6.84 -0.64 -9.20
CA PHE A 162 -5.39 -0.56 -9.19
C PHE A 162 -4.81 0.11 -10.46
N HIS A 163 -5.23 -0.35 -11.65
CA HIS A 163 -4.66 0.11 -12.92
C HIS A 163 -5.17 1.50 -13.32
N ASP A 164 -6.45 1.77 -13.08
CA ASP A 164 -7.12 2.99 -13.52
C ASP A 164 -6.60 4.26 -12.84
N LEU A 165 -5.86 4.09 -11.74
CA LEU A 165 -5.19 5.19 -11.05
C LEU A 165 -3.93 5.69 -11.76
N PHE A 166 -3.39 4.91 -12.71
CA PHE A 166 -2.24 5.31 -13.50
C PHE A 166 -2.68 6.00 -14.80
N PRO A 167 -2.35 7.28 -15.01
CA PRO A 167 -2.66 7.95 -16.27
C PRO A 167 -2.15 7.20 -17.51
N SER A 168 -0.95 6.61 -17.40
CA SER A 168 -0.32 5.81 -18.45
C SER A 168 -1.13 4.59 -18.87
N TRP A 169 -1.91 3.99 -17.94
CA TRP A 169 -2.81 2.89 -18.27
C TRP A 169 -3.90 3.34 -19.24
N ARG A 170 -4.56 4.44 -18.94
CA ARG A 170 -5.61 5.03 -19.82
C ARG A 170 -5.05 5.48 -21.15
N GLU A 171 -3.91 6.16 -21.14
CA GLU A 171 -3.22 6.62 -22.35
C GLU A 171 -2.80 5.45 -23.26
N PHE A 172 -2.34 4.33 -22.68
CA PHE A 172 -1.98 3.15 -23.44
C PHE A 172 -3.17 2.61 -24.25
N TRP A 173 -4.32 2.45 -23.61
CA TRP A 173 -5.50 1.91 -24.27
C TRP A 173 -6.14 2.89 -25.26
N GLN A 174 -5.97 4.20 -25.07
CA GLN A 174 -6.43 5.22 -26.01
C GLN A 174 -5.63 5.23 -27.33
N ARG A 175 -4.37 4.80 -27.30
CA ARG A 175 -3.47 4.87 -28.47
C ARG A 175 -3.64 3.73 -29.48
N GLY A 176 -4.15 2.61 -29.14
CA GLY A 176 -4.14 1.51 -30.11
C GLY A 176 -4.73 0.17 -29.68
N GLY A 177 -5.40 0.06 -28.60
CA GLY A 177 -6.04 -1.18 -28.19
C GLY A 177 -7.27 -0.93 -27.34
N GLN A 178 -8.26 -1.79 -27.49
CA GLN A 178 -9.34 -1.88 -26.52
C GLN A 178 -9.05 -3.12 -25.69
N PRO A 179 -9.02 -3.02 -24.33
CA PRO A 179 -9.04 -4.23 -23.51
C PRO A 179 -10.29 -5.03 -23.83
N SER A 180 -10.25 -6.32 -23.62
CA SER A 180 -11.42 -7.21 -23.84
C SER A 180 -12.65 -6.82 -23.00
N SER A 181 -12.45 -6.00 -21.99
CA SER A 181 -13.49 -5.30 -21.24
C SER A 181 -13.11 -3.83 -21.13
N ALA A 182 -14.06 -2.92 -21.33
CA ALA A 182 -13.82 -1.50 -21.16
C ALA A 182 -13.24 -1.21 -19.75
N PRO A 183 -12.23 -0.32 -19.62
CA PRO A 183 -11.79 0.14 -18.33
C PRO A 183 -12.97 0.73 -17.56
N VAL A 184 -13.23 0.21 -16.40
CA VAL A 184 -14.30 0.73 -15.56
C VAL A 184 -13.72 1.87 -14.72
N ALA A 185 -14.42 2.98 -14.66
CA ALA A 185 -14.05 4.07 -13.76
C ALA A 185 -14.00 3.55 -12.31
N ALA A 186 -13.00 3.99 -11.56
CA ALA A 186 -12.93 3.65 -10.14
C ALA A 186 -14.25 4.02 -9.47
N PRO A 187 -14.83 3.15 -8.65
CA PRO A 187 -16.09 3.46 -7.98
C PRO A 187 -15.94 4.71 -7.10
N ALA A 188 -16.94 5.56 -7.09
CA ALA A 188 -16.94 6.82 -6.33
C ALA A 188 -16.49 6.68 -4.86
N PRO A 189 -16.83 5.60 -4.11
CA PRO A 189 -16.31 5.36 -2.78
C PRO A 189 -14.79 5.27 -2.72
N LEU A 190 -14.15 4.71 -3.75
CA LEU A 190 -12.70 4.58 -3.82
C LEU A 190 -12.03 5.90 -4.18
N GLU A 191 -12.60 6.67 -5.11
CA GLU A 191 -12.13 8.03 -5.39
C GLU A 191 -12.19 8.89 -4.13
N LYS A 192 -13.32 8.87 -3.42
CA LYS A 192 -13.46 9.57 -2.15
C LYS A 192 -12.48 9.09 -1.08
N PHE A 193 -12.24 7.78 -0.98
CA PHE A 193 -11.26 7.21 -0.07
C PHE A 193 -9.84 7.68 -0.42
N ILE A 194 -9.48 7.63 -1.71
CA ILE A 194 -8.19 8.10 -2.21
C ILE A 194 -8.02 9.60 -1.94
N GLU A 195 -9.03 10.41 -2.21
CA GLU A 195 -9.01 11.84 -1.91
C GLU A 195 -8.84 12.10 -0.42
N THR A 196 -9.60 11.39 0.43
CA THR A 196 -9.51 11.49 1.88
C THR A 196 -8.12 11.09 2.37
N MET A 197 -7.58 9.99 1.87
CA MET A 197 -6.24 9.52 2.23
C MET A 197 -5.13 10.44 1.72
N ARG A 198 -5.36 11.12 0.62
CA ARG A 198 -4.39 12.04 0.02
C ARG A 198 -4.40 13.43 0.64
N LYS A 199 -5.50 13.86 1.25
CA LYS A 199 -5.65 15.22 1.80
C LYS A 199 -5.19 16.32 0.81
N GLY A 200 -5.61 16.22 -0.44
CA GLY A 200 -5.22 17.15 -1.50
C GLY A 200 -3.80 16.97 -2.04
N GLN A 201 -3.02 16.02 -1.52
CA GLN A 201 -1.67 15.73 -2.05
C GLN A 201 -1.76 14.99 -3.40
N PRO A 202 -0.90 15.30 -4.37
CA PRO A 202 -0.85 14.55 -5.63
C PRO A 202 -0.50 13.08 -5.39
N LEU A 203 -1.00 12.17 -6.24
CA LEU A 203 -0.54 10.77 -6.24
C LEU A 203 0.98 10.74 -6.42
N PRO A 204 1.67 9.85 -5.69
CA PRO A 204 3.05 9.55 -5.99
C PRO A 204 3.15 9.18 -7.48
N ARG A 205 4.07 9.82 -8.19
CA ARG A 205 4.39 9.48 -9.59
C ARG A 205 5.82 8.96 -9.63
N PRO A 206 6.07 7.74 -9.13
CA PRO A 206 7.40 7.16 -9.25
C PRO A 206 7.73 7.07 -10.74
N ARG A 207 8.85 7.63 -11.12
CA ARG A 207 9.38 7.48 -12.46
C ARG A 207 10.25 6.22 -12.48
N VAL A 208 9.89 5.28 -13.33
CA VAL A 208 10.83 4.21 -13.67
C VAL A 208 11.94 4.89 -14.48
N ARG A 209 13.06 5.18 -13.83
CA ARG A 209 14.28 5.59 -14.53
C ARG A 209 14.98 4.31 -14.97
N VAL A 210 15.02 4.12 -16.28
CA VAL A 210 15.91 3.15 -16.91
C VAL A 210 17.32 3.67 -16.83
#